data_09bfb46d0f2b703deec1bdfa7e2e371d
#
_entry.id   09bfb46d0f2b703deec1bdfa7e2e371d
#
_cell.length_a   1.000
_cell.length_b   1.000
_cell.length_c   1.000
_cell.angle_alpha   90.00
_cell.angle_beta   90.00
_cell.angle_gamma   90.00
#
_symmetry.space_group_name_H-M   'P 1'
#
loop_
_entity.id
_entity.type
_entity.pdbx_description
1 polymer ?
#
loop_
_entity_poly.entity_id
_entity_poly.type
_entity_poly.pdbx_seq_one_letter_code
_entity_poly.pdbx_strand_id
1 'polypeptide(L)'
;MGLRWALLLLLLALPLGRAGRARNVLLLVADDGGFESGVYNNSAINTPNLDALAGRSLVFRNAFTSVSSCSPSRASILTGLPQHQNGMYGLHQDVHHFNSFDKVQSLPLLLSQAHIRTGIIGKKHVGPETVYPFDFAYTEENSSVLQVGRNITRIKRLVRKFLQSQDERPFFLYVAFHDPHRCGHSQPQYGAFCEKFGNGESGMGWIPDWKPQPYSPEHVQLPYFVPDTPAARADLAAQYTTIGRMDQGIGLVLEELRSAGLHNTTLVIYTSDNGIPFPSGRTNLYWSGTAEPLLVSSPEHTERWGQVSQAYASLLDLTPTILDWFAIPYPSYSIFGTKTVQLTGKSLLPALVSEQPWITVFSSQSHHEVTMYYPMRAIQHQHFRLIHNLHFRTPFPIDQDFYVSPTFQDLLNRTRARQPTHWNKTLHQYYYRDRWELFDRSSDPTESRNLASDSQYAEVLELLKAHLLKWQWDTNDPWVCAPDGVLEEKLSPQCQPLYNEL
;
A
#
# COMPACT_ATOMS: atom_id res chain seq x y z
N MET A 1 -84.12 4.98 17.50
CA MET A 1 -82.86 5.30 18.24
C MET A 1 -81.81 4.45 17.59
N GLY A 2 -81.02 4.97 16.69
CA GLY A 2 -79.99 4.30 15.90
C GLY A 2 -78.66 4.95 16.14
N LEU A 3 -77.68 4.18 16.74
CA LEU A 3 -76.34 4.61 17.01
C LEU A 3 -75.46 4.26 15.78
N ARG A 4 -74.99 5.33 15.06
CA ARG A 4 -74.00 5.17 13.99
C ARG A 4 -72.61 5.13 14.57
N TRP A 5 -71.93 4.04 14.36
CA TRP A 5 -70.47 3.89 14.64
C TRP A 5 -69.68 4.41 13.45
N ALA A 6 -68.93 5.49 13.66
CA ALA A 6 -67.95 6.00 12.70
C ALA A 6 -66.60 5.30 12.98
N LEU A 7 -66.14 4.44 12.04
CA LEU A 7 -64.80 3.89 12.04
C LEU A 7 -63.82 4.98 11.57
N LEU A 8 -62.97 5.49 12.44
CA LEU A 8 -61.83 6.31 12.10
C LEU A 8 -60.69 5.37 11.65
N LEU A 9 -60.41 5.30 10.35
CA LEU A 9 -59.21 4.70 9.80
C LEU A 9 -58.05 5.68 10.04
N LEU A 10 -57.24 5.40 11.09
CA LEU A 10 -55.90 5.99 11.24
C LEU A 10 -54.96 5.34 10.24
N LEU A 11 -54.74 6.02 9.11
CA LEU A 11 -53.61 5.76 8.22
C LEU A 11 -52.34 6.19 8.95
N LEU A 12 -51.64 5.20 9.58
CA LEU A 12 -50.27 5.32 9.99
C LEU A 12 -49.42 5.52 8.72
N ALA A 13 -49.12 6.78 8.39
CA ALA A 13 -48.06 7.11 7.47
C ALA A 13 -46.71 6.62 8.09
N LEU A 14 -46.30 5.41 7.75
CA LEU A 14 -44.91 4.99 7.93
C LEU A 14 -44.03 6.01 7.19
N PRO A 15 -43.04 6.62 7.84
CA PRO A 15 -42.10 7.45 7.12
C PRO A 15 -41.48 6.56 6.05
N LEU A 16 -41.69 6.88 4.78
CA LEU A 16 -40.87 6.39 3.67
C LEU A 16 -39.44 6.74 4.05
N GLY A 17 -38.73 5.78 4.64
CA GLY A 17 -37.29 5.87 4.83
C GLY A 17 -36.75 6.30 3.48
N ARG A 18 -36.02 7.41 3.43
CA ARG A 18 -35.17 7.76 2.32
C ARG A 18 -34.38 6.50 2.01
N ALA A 19 -34.68 5.86 0.90
CA ALA A 19 -33.82 4.80 0.38
C ALA A 19 -32.40 5.40 0.36
N GLY A 20 -31.56 4.97 1.29
CA GLY A 20 -30.21 5.48 1.40
C GLY A 20 -29.57 5.28 0.04
N ARG A 21 -28.96 6.34 -0.51
CA ARG A 21 -28.23 6.26 -1.78
C ARG A 21 -27.29 5.09 -1.67
N ALA A 22 -27.34 4.16 -2.63
CA ALA A 22 -26.42 3.02 -2.66
C ALA A 22 -24.99 3.57 -2.59
N ARG A 23 -24.21 3.14 -1.60
CA ARG A 23 -22.82 3.54 -1.40
C ARG A 23 -21.92 2.47 -1.99
N ASN A 24 -20.97 2.85 -2.80
CA ASN A 24 -20.00 1.94 -3.41
C ASN A 24 -18.58 2.38 -3.09
N VAL A 25 -17.62 1.48 -3.30
CA VAL A 25 -16.19 1.77 -3.17
C VAL A 25 -15.43 1.24 -4.39
N LEU A 26 -14.57 2.08 -4.95
CA LEU A 26 -13.56 1.71 -5.93
C LEU A 26 -12.19 1.98 -5.31
N LEU A 27 -11.41 0.91 -5.08
CA LEU A 27 -10.04 0.97 -4.62
C LEU A 27 -9.09 0.70 -5.79
N LEU A 28 -8.25 1.67 -6.12
CA LEU A 28 -7.23 1.60 -7.17
C LEU A 28 -5.86 1.51 -6.50
N VAL A 29 -5.11 0.45 -6.77
CA VAL A 29 -3.79 0.25 -6.16
C VAL A 29 -2.75 0.00 -7.25
N ALA A 30 -1.68 0.82 -7.23
CA ALA A 30 -0.48 0.60 -8.00
C ALA A 30 0.42 -0.45 -7.33
N ASP A 31 1.27 -1.09 -8.11
CA ASP A 31 2.27 -2.06 -7.64
C ASP A 31 3.67 -1.43 -7.77
N ASP A 32 4.36 -1.25 -6.65
CA ASP A 32 5.65 -0.53 -6.60
C ASP A 32 5.57 0.93 -7.12
N GLY A 33 4.46 1.60 -6.92
CA GLY A 33 4.28 3.00 -7.32
C GLY A 33 4.78 3.98 -6.25
N GLY A 34 5.22 5.15 -6.68
CA GLY A 34 5.68 6.21 -5.78
C GLY A 34 5.00 7.55 -6.10
N PHE A 35 5.75 8.61 -5.91
CA PHE A 35 5.29 9.99 -6.09
C PHE A 35 5.55 10.55 -7.50
N GLU A 36 5.84 9.67 -8.48
CA GLU A 36 6.14 10.02 -9.86
C GLU A 36 4.84 10.37 -10.62
N SER A 37 4.25 11.53 -10.26
CA SER A 37 3.03 12.07 -10.89
C SER A 37 2.95 13.58 -10.74
N GLY A 38 2.14 14.22 -11.58
CA GLY A 38 1.84 15.66 -11.50
C GLY A 38 1.20 16.04 -10.17
N VAL A 39 0.41 15.14 -9.57
CA VAL A 39 -0.21 15.33 -8.24
C VAL A 39 0.81 15.66 -7.15
N TYR A 40 2.00 15.07 -7.23
CA TYR A 40 3.10 15.25 -6.26
C TYR A 40 4.24 16.12 -6.80
N ASN A 41 3.92 17.04 -7.74
CA ASN A 41 4.83 18.02 -8.32
C ASN A 41 5.97 17.43 -9.16
N ASN A 42 5.81 16.24 -9.72
CA ASN A 42 6.74 15.73 -10.72
C ASN A 42 6.30 16.22 -12.11
N SER A 43 6.95 17.26 -12.61
CA SER A 43 6.65 17.85 -13.93
C SER A 43 7.30 17.10 -15.10
N ALA A 44 8.15 16.12 -14.84
CA ALA A 44 8.84 15.35 -15.86
C ALA A 44 7.99 14.20 -16.42
N ILE A 45 6.87 13.91 -15.79
CA ILE A 45 5.94 12.85 -16.18
C ILE A 45 4.53 13.42 -16.44
N ASN A 46 3.81 12.82 -17.38
CA ASN A 46 2.44 13.20 -17.71
C ASN A 46 1.44 12.18 -17.18
N THR A 47 0.65 12.59 -16.17
CA THR A 47 -0.35 11.73 -15.48
C THR A 47 -1.72 12.44 -15.41
N PRO A 48 -2.34 12.77 -16.56
CA PRO A 48 -3.52 13.62 -16.58
C PRO A 48 -4.76 13.03 -15.88
N ASN A 49 -4.87 11.70 -15.81
CA ASN A 49 -6.00 11.04 -15.17
C ASN A 49 -5.88 11.04 -13.65
N LEU A 50 -4.66 10.82 -13.11
CA LEU A 50 -4.38 11.00 -11.69
C LEU A 50 -4.54 12.47 -11.26
N ASP A 51 -4.07 13.41 -12.08
CA ASP A 51 -4.20 14.84 -11.82
C ASP A 51 -5.67 15.27 -11.79
N ALA A 52 -6.48 14.74 -12.72
CA ALA A 52 -7.93 14.97 -12.73
C ALA A 52 -8.63 14.33 -11.51
N LEU A 53 -8.22 13.13 -11.09
CA LEU A 53 -8.74 12.51 -9.87
C LEU A 53 -8.36 13.32 -8.63
N ALA A 54 -7.14 13.83 -8.55
CA ALA A 54 -6.67 14.67 -7.44
C ALA A 54 -7.51 15.95 -7.30
N GLY A 55 -7.95 16.56 -8.40
CA GLY A 55 -8.85 17.72 -8.39
C GLY A 55 -10.20 17.46 -7.72
N ARG A 56 -10.59 16.21 -7.53
CA ARG A 56 -11.81 15.76 -6.86
C ARG A 56 -11.52 14.89 -5.62
N SER A 57 -10.33 14.98 -5.07
CA SER A 57 -9.88 14.21 -3.93
C SER A 57 -9.27 15.10 -2.87
N LEU A 58 -9.24 14.60 -1.63
CA LEU A 58 -8.24 15.03 -0.67
C LEU A 58 -6.94 14.28 -0.97
N VAL A 59 -5.84 15.01 -1.15
CA VAL A 59 -4.51 14.46 -1.40
C VAL A 59 -3.76 14.38 -0.07
N PHE A 60 -3.38 13.18 0.35
CA PHE A 60 -2.52 13.01 1.52
C PHE A 60 -1.04 13.12 1.13
N ARG A 61 -0.32 14.04 1.77
CA ARG A 61 1.12 14.19 1.55
C ARG A 61 1.95 13.22 2.39
N ASN A 62 1.38 12.76 3.50
CA ASN A 62 2.03 11.92 4.50
C ASN A 62 1.23 10.64 4.71
N ALA A 63 1.10 9.82 3.65
CA ALA A 63 0.52 8.50 3.75
C ALA A 63 1.64 7.44 3.71
N PHE A 64 1.45 6.32 4.44
CA PHE A 64 2.48 5.32 4.62
C PHE A 64 1.90 3.91 4.59
N THR A 65 2.58 3.00 3.90
CA THR A 65 2.34 1.57 4.09
C THR A 65 2.87 1.11 5.45
N SER A 66 2.22 0.12 6.04
CA SER A 66 2.71 -0.50 7.28
C SER A 66 3.80 -1.54 7.07
N VAL A 67 4.07 -1.91 5.81
CA VAL A 67 5.12 -2.86 5.42
C VAL A 67 5.52 -2.64 3.97
N SER A 68 6.83 -2.57 3.70
CA SER A 68 7.37 -2.30 2.37
C SER A 68 7.59 -3.60 1.58
N SER A 69 6.50 -4.31 1.29
CA SER A 69 6.50 -5.58 0.57
C SER A 69 5.10 -5.91 0.07
N CYS A 70 4.95 -6.35 -1.18
CA CYS A 70 3.67 -6.48 -1.89
C CYS A 70 2.60 -7.28 -1.12
N SER A 71 2.80 -8.61 -0.91
CA SER A 71 1.80 -9.46 -0.25
C SER A 71 1.51 -9.02 1.19
N PRO A 72 2.51 -8.72 2.04
CA PRO A 72 2.27 -8.21 3.38
C PRO A 72 1.51 -6.88 3.39
N SER A 73 1.82 -5.95 2.49
CA SER A 73 1.11 -4.68 2.39
C SER A 73 -0.34 -4.87 1.95
N ARG A 74 -0.58 -5.68 0.92
CA ARG A 74 -1.94 -5.99 0.43
C ARG A 74 -2.78 -6.69 1.50
N ALA A 75 -2.19 -7.64 2.25
CA ALA A 75 -2.83 -8.23 3.42
C ALA A 75 -3.16 -7.18 4.48
N SER A 76 -2.25 -6.26 4.76
CA SER A 76 -2.46 -5.18 5.73
C SER A 76 -3.55 -4.19 5.28
N ILE A 77 -3.60 -3.82 3.99
CA ILE A 77 -4.67 -3.01 3.39
C ILE A 77 -6.03 -3.70 3.55
N LEU A 78 -6.10 -5.00 3.26
CA LEU A 78 -7.35 -5.76 3.25
C LEU A 78 -7.78 -6.31 4.63
N THR A 79 -7.00 -6.11 5.68
CA THR A 79 -7.35 -6.54 7.04
C THR A 79 -7.37 -5.41 8.05
N GLY A 80 -6.68 -4.30 7.78
CA GLY A 80 -6.40 -3.24 8.75
C GLY A 80 -5.40 -3.66 9.83
N LEU A 81 -4.74 -4.82 9.68
CA LEU A 81 -3.82 -5.39 10.66
C LEU A 81 -2.38 -5.37 10.13
N PRO A 82 -1.38 -5.02 10.95
CA PRO A 82 0.02 -5.10 10.54
C PRO A 82 0.41 -6.56 10.22
N GLN A 83 1.42 -6.73 9.36
CA GLN A 83 1.81 -8.04 8.83
C GLN A 83 2.15 -9.07 9.93
N HIS A 84 2.75 -8.64 11.04
CA HIS A 84 3.10 -9.52 12.14
C HIS A 84 1.87 -10.02 12.93
N GLN A 85 0.74 -9.31 12.85
CA GLN A 85 -0.53 -9.69 13.47
C GLN A 85 -1.42 -10.51 12.53
N ASN A 86 -1.41 -10.21 11.22
CA ASN A 86 -2.24 -10.95 10.27
C ASN A 86 -1.58 -12.24 9.73
N GLY A 87 -0.26 -12.42 9.91
CA GLY A 87 0.50 -13.62 9.52
C GLY A 87 1.13 -13.58 8.13
N MET A 88 0.84 -12.59 7.30
CA MET A 88 1.46 -12.44 5.99
C MET A 88 2.87 -11.86 6.12
N TYR A 89 3.83 -12.68 6.54
CA TYR A 89 5.18 -12.22 6.87
C TYR A 89 6.07 -11.93 5.67
N GLY A 90 5.72 -12.43 4.47
CA GLY A 90 6.45 -12.27 3.23
C GLY A 90 5.55 -12.55 2.02
N LEU A 91 6.14 -12.72 0.83
CA LEU A 91 5.42 -12.92 -0.42
C LEU A 91 4.58 -14.20 -0.42
N HIS A 92 3.40 -14.13 -1.02
CA HIS A 92 2.43 -15.23 -1.04
C HIS A 92 2.71 -16.27 -2.13
N GLN A 93 3.16 -15.83 -3.33
CA GLN A 93 3.24 -16.69 -4.51
C GLN A 93 4.40 -17.70 -4.45
N ASP A 94 4.26 -18.75 -5.24
CA ASP A 94 5.28 -19.76 -5.57
C ASP A 94 5.97 -20.35 -4.32
N VAL A 95 7.28 -20.43 -4.34
CA VAL A 95 8.11 -21.01 -3.27
C VAL A 95 8.08 -20.22 -1.97
N HIS A 96 7.66 -18.96 -2.00
CA HIS A 96 7.61 -18.12 -0.81
C HIS A 96 6.46 -18.51 0.13
N HIS A 97 5.27 -18.72 -0.40
CA HIS A 97 4.10 -19.39 0.19
C HIS A 97 3.67 -18.87 1.57
N PHE A 98 3.85 -17.58 1.85
CA PHE A 98 3.29 -16.97 3.06
C PHE A 98 1.77 -16.79 2.93
N ASN A 99 1.06 -17.00 4.04
CA ASN A 99 -0.38 -16.84 4.13
C ASN A 99 -0.76 -16.08 5.41
N SER A 100 -1.89 -15.39 5.37
CA SER A 100 -2.50 -14.89 6.60
C SER A 100 -3.06 -16.05 7.43
N PHE A 101 -3.20 -15.82 8.74
CA PHE A 101 -3.80 -16.81 9.63
C PHE A 101 -5.28 -17.03 9.31
N ASP A 102 -5.75 -18.26 9.39
CA ASP A 102 -7.10 -18.66 8.97
C ASP A 102 -8.25 -17.95 9.69
N LYS A 103 -8.00 -17.45 10.91
CA LYS A 103 -9.00 -16.71 11.69
C LYS A 103 -9.06 -15.22 11.41
N VAL A 104 -8.18 -14.69 10.57
CA VAL A 104 -8.18 -13.28 10.21
C VAL A 104 -9.46 -12.91 9.46
N GLN A 105 -10.13 -11.86 9.91
CA GLN A 105 -11.31 -11.31 9.25
C GLN A 105 -10.89 -10.21 8.27
N SER A 106 -10.86 -10.53 7.00
CA SER A 106 -10.49 -9.56 5.95
C SER A 106 -11.65 -8.64 5.55
N LEU A 107 -11.33 -7.52 4.95
CA LEU A 107 -12.32 -6.58 4.40
C LEU A 107 -13.27 -7.27 3.40
N PRO A 108 -12.83 -8.00 2.36
CA PRO A 108 -13.75 -8.68 1.45
C PRO A 108 -14.66 -9.70 2.16
N LEU A 109 -14.16 -10.40 3.17
CA LEU A 109 -14.97 -11.33 3.97
C LEU A 109 -16.06 -10.58 4.76
N LEU A 110 -15.70 -9.50 5.47
CA LEU A 110 -16.63 -8.69 6.24
C LEU A 110 -17.69 -8.03 5.36
N LEU A 111 -17.27 -7.53 4.20
CA LEU A 111 -18.18 -6.91 3.22
C LEU A 111 -19.17 -7.94 2.64
N SER A 112 -18.69 -9.14 2.29
CA SER A 112 -19.55 -10.23 1.80
C SER A 112 -20.58 -10.64 2.85
N GLN A 113 -20.20 -10.74 4.13
CA GLN A 113 -21.12 -11.02 5.25
C GLN A 113 -22.17 -9.93 5.43
N ALA A 114 -21.84 -8.69 5.06
CA ALA A 114 -22.75 -7.55 5.09
C ALA A 114 -23.54 -7.33 3.77
N HIS A 115 -23.57 -8.34 2.88
CA HIS A 115 -24.25 -8.29 1.58
C HIS A 115 -23.72 -7.21 0.63
N ILE A 116 -22.47 -6.80 0.78
CA ILE A 116 -21.78 -5.96 -0.20
C ILE A 116 -21.12 -6.87 -1.22
N ARG A 117 -21.36 -6.62 -2.51
CA ARG A 117 -20.73 -7.36 -3.59
C ARG A 117 -19.26 -7.01 -3.70
N THR A 118 -18.37 -8.00 -3.72
CA THR A 118 -16.94 -7.82 -3.75
C THR A 118 -16.33 -8.22 -5.10
N GLY A 119 -15.43 -7.39 -5.62
CA GLY A 119 -14.71 -7.69 -6.86
C GLY A 119 -13.24 -7.35 -6.76
N ILE A 120 -12.40 -8.16 -7.42
CA ILE A 120 -10.98 -7.90 -7.61
C ILE A 120 -10.58 -8.15 -9.07
N ILE A 121 -9.80 -7.21 -9.61
CA ILE A 121 -9.22 -7.32 -10.95
C ILE A 121 -7.74 -6.97 -10.84
N GLY A 122 -6.86 -7.87 -11.28
CA GLY A 122 -5.42 -7.67 -11.28
C GLY A 122 -4.68 -8.43 -10.20
N LYS A 123 -3.70 -7.80 -9.55
CA LYS A 123 -2.82 -8.45 -8.58
C LYS A 123 -3.50 -8.65 -7.23
N LYS A 124 -3.89 -9.89 -6.91
CA LYS A 124 -4.44 -10.26 -5.58
C LYS A 124 -3.34 -10.47 -4.55
N HIS A 125 -2.44 -11.40 -4.83
CA HIS A 125 -1.17 -11.63 -4.13
C HIS A 125 -1.30 -11.87 -2.62
N VAL A 126 -2.45 -12.37 -2.16
CA VAL A 126 -2.76 -12.72 -0.77
C VAL A 126 -3.56 -14.02 -0.69
N GLY A 127 -3.40 -14.75 0.40
CA GLY A 127 -4.11 -15.98 0.70
C GLY A 127 -4.16 -16.27 2.21
N PRO A 128 -4.89 -17.30 2.62
CA PRO A 128 -5.65 -18.23 1.77
C PRO A 128 -6.96 -17.65 1.25
N GLU A 129 -7.59 -18.31 0.27
CA GLU A 129 -8.87 -17.89 -0.33
C GLU A 129 -9.99 -17.75 0.71
N THR A 130 -10.00 -18.61 1.71
CA THR A 130 -10.98 -18.57 2.81
C THR A 130 -10.93 -17.29 3.63
N VAL A 131 -9.77 -16.63 3.68
CA VAL A 131 -9.58 -15.33 4.34
C VAL A 131 -9.91 -14.19 3.39
N TYR A 132 -9.60 -14.31 2.09
CA TYR A 132 -9.76 -13.26 1.09
C TYR A 132 -10.74 -13.66 -0.03
N PRO A 133 -12.02 -13.94 0.26
CA PRO A 133 -13.01 -14.29 -0.75
C PRO A 133 -13.45 -13.05 -1.55
N PHE A 134 -13.67 -13.24 -2.85
CA PHE A 134 -14.27 -12.24 -3.72
C PHE A 134 -15.35 -12.86 -4.59
N ASP A 135 -16.51 -12.21 -4.72
CA ASP A 135 -17.62 -12.66 -5.60
C ASP A 135 -17.21 -12.66 -7.09
N PHE A 136 -16.32 -11.72 -7.47
CA PHE A 136 -15.82 -11.54 -8.81
C PHE A 136 -14.31 -11.40 -8.77
N ALA A 137 -13.57 -12.38 -9.29
CA ALA A 137 -12.12 -12.40 -9.27
C ALA A 137 -11.55 -12.71 -10.66
N TYR A 138 -10.72 -11.81 -11.18
CA TYR A 138 -9.86 -12.00 -12.34
C TYR A 138 -8.47 -11.54 -11.97
N THR A 139 -7.65 -12.46 -11.53
CA THR A 139 -6.35 -12.21 -10.91
C THR A 139 -5.25 -13.03 -11.57
N GLU A 140 -4.01 -12.83 -11.15
CA GLU A 140 -2.84 -13.61 -11.57
C GLU A 140 -2.98 -15.10 -11.28
N GLU A 141 -3.84 -15.48 -10.31
CA GLU A 141 -4.06 -16.88 -9.93
C GLU A 141 -4.87 -17.65 -11.01
N ASN A 142 -5.69 -16.96 -11.77
CA ASN A 142 -6.58 -17.57 -12.76
C ASN A 142 -6.48 -16.93 -14.15
N SER A 143 -5.52 -16.04 -14.36
CA SER A 143 -5.32 -15.30 -15.60
C SER A 143 -3.86 -14.89 -15.75
N SER A 144 -3.42 -14.53 -16.95
CA SER A 144 -2.10 -13.95 -17.13
C SER A 144 -2.00 -12.60 -16.42
N VAL A 145 -0.96 -12.39 -15.61
CA VAL A 145 -0.67 -11.11 -14.94
C VAL A 145 -0.54 -9.95 -15.94
N LEU A 146 -0.02 -10.22 -17.15
CA LEU A 146 0.06 -9.21 -18.21
C LEU A 146 -1.32 -8.76 -18.68
N GLN A 147 -2.33 -9.64 -18.65
CA GLN A 147 -3.68 -9.34 -19.11
C GLN A 147 -4.57 -8.70 -18.03
N VAL A 148 -4.38 -9.05 -16.77
CA VAL A 148 -5.22 -8.51 -15.69
C VAL A 148 -4.55 -7.40 -14.89
N GLY A 149 -3.23 -7.22 -15.03
CA GLY A 149 -2.49 -6.19 -14.32
C GLY A 149 -1.88 -5.09 -15.19
N ARG A 150 -1.63 -5.35 -16.50
CA ARG A 150 -0.96 -4.40 -17.41
C ARG A 150 -1.76 -4.08 -18.67
N ASN A 151 -2.62 -4.99 -19.15
CA ASN A 151 -3.47 -4.74 -20.31
C ASN A 151 -4.68 -3.90 -19.90
N ILE A 152 -4.56 -2.58 -20.00
CA ILE A 152 -5.61 -1.63 -19.60
C ILE A 152 -6.92 -1.79 -20.38
N THR A 153 -6.87 -2.26 -21.65
CA THR A 153 -8.07 -2.61 -22.41
C THR A 153 -8.79 -3.81 -21.79
N ARG A 154 -8.04 -4.82 -21.34
CA ARG A 154 -8.61 -5.99 -20.67
C ARG A 154 -9.20 -5.60 -19.31
N ILE A 155 -8.47 -4.80 -18.53
CA ILE A 155 -8.93 -4.27 -17.24
C ILE A 155 -10.25 -3.51 -17.43
N LYS A 156 -10.30 -2.56 -18.37
CA LYS A 156 -11.53 -1.80 -18.71
C LYS A 156 -12.72 -2.73 -18.99
N ARG A 157 -12.52 -3.77 -19.81
CA ARG A 157 -13.58 -4.73 -20.15
C ARG A 157 -14.08 -5.52 -18.94
N LEU A 158 -13.17 -5.90 -18.03
CA LEU A 158 -13.53 -6.60 -16.79
C LEU A 158 -14.27 -5.68 -15.81
N VAL A 159 -13.86 -4.41 -15.67
CA VAL A 159 -14.59 -3.41 -14.89
C VAL A 159 -16.00 -3.21 -15.46
N ARG A 160 -16.13 -3.02 -16.78
CA ARG A 160 -17.44 -2.93 -17.44
C ARG A 160 -18.30 -4.16 -17.14
N LYS A 161 -17.76 -5.38 -17.28
CA LYS A 161 -18.45 -6.62 -16.96
C LYS A 161 -18.93 -6.66 -15.51
N PHE A 162 -18.11 -6.20 -14.56
CA PHE A 162 -18.50 -6.09 -13.16
C PHE A 162 -19.64 -5.07 -12.96
N LEU A 163 -19.52 -3.86 -13.50
CA LEU A 163 -20.49 -2.78 -13.29
C LEU A 163 -21.84 -3.03 -14.01
N GLN A 164 -21.85 -3.73 -15.13
CA GLN A 164 -23.06 -4.05 -15.91
C GLN A 164 -23.77 -5.33 -15.45
N SER A 165 -23.31 -5.99 -14.37
CA SER A 165 -24.04 -7.14 -13.83
C SER A 165 -25.41 -6.70 -13.29
N GLN A 166 -26.39 -7.62 -13.34
CA GLN A 166 -27.75 -7.37 -12.81
C GLN A 166 -27.82 -7.42 -11.27
N ASP A 167 -26.68 -7.32 -10.59
CA ASP A 167 -26.58 -7.34 -9.14
C ASP A 167 -26.67 -5.92 -8.59
N GLU A 168 -27.79 -5.59 -7.95
CA GLU A 168 -28.08 -4.25 -7.42
C GLU A 168 -27.47 -3.99 -6.03
N ARG A 169 -26.77 -4.97 -5.45
CA ARG A 169 -26.09 -4.76 -4.16
C ARG A 169 -25.07 -3.62 -4.25
N PRO A 170 -24.85 -2.86 -3.18
CA PRO A 170 -23.66 -2.00 -3.06
C PRO A 170 -22.40 -2.83 -3.33
N PHE A 171 -21.35 -2.20 -3.84
CA PHE A 171 -20.14 -2.95 -4.18
C PHE A 171 -18.85 -2.32 -3.61
N PHE A 172 -17.88 -3.20 -3.43
CA PHE A 172 -16.47 -2.92 -3.29
C PHE A 172 -15.73 -3.52 -4.47
N LEU A 173 -15.13 -2.69 -5.31
CA LEU A 173 -14.30 -3.13 -6.43
C LEU A 173 -12.85 -2.71 -6.20
N TYR A 174 -11.97 -3.70 -6.13
CA TYR A 174 -10.53 -3.53 -6.01
C TYR A 174 -9.86 -3.77 -7.38
N VAL A 175 -9.34 -2.69 -8.00
CA VAL A 175 -8.55 -2.77 -9.23
C VAL A 175 -7.08 -2.60 -8.85
N ALA A 176 -6.35 -3.71 -8.92
CA ALA A 176 -4.96 -3.82 -8.51
C ALA A 176 -4.08 -3.93 -9.77
N PHE A 177 -3.57 -2.79 -10.23
CA PHE A 177 -2.63 -2.75 -11.35
C PHE A 177 -1.34 -3.49 -10.98
N HIS A 178 -0.67 -4.10 -11.96
CA HIS A 178 0.68 -4.61 -11.82
C HIS A 178 1.73 -3.59 -12.31
N ASP A 179 1.31 -2.52 -12.94
CA ASP A 179 2.16 -1.37 -13.22
C ASP A 179 2.27 -0.47 -11.97
N PRO A 180 3.44 0.13 -11.72
CA PRO A 180 4.68 0.06 -12.50
C PRO A 180 5.73 -0.95 -11.99
N HIS A 181 5.35 -2.13 -11.48
CA HIS A 181 6.27 -3.17 -10.99
C HIS A 181 7.28 -3.61 -12.05
N ARG A 182 8.50 -3.98 -11.63
CA ARG A 182 9.50 -4.56 -12.52
C ARG A 182 9.04 -5.89 -13.13
N CYS A 183 9.60 -6.25 -14.28
CA CYS A 183 9.37 -7.56 -14.89
C CYS A 183 10.59 -8.14 -15.63
N GLY A 184 11.73 -7.44 -15.58
CA GLY A 184 12.89 -7.76 -16.40
C GLY A 184 13.50 -9.14 -16.20
N HIS A 185 13.35 -9.75 -15.02
CA HIS A 185 13.84 -11.11 -14.75
C HIS A 185 12.86 -12.20 -15.22
N SER A 186 11.55 -11.93 -15.21
CA SER A 186 10.51 -12.88 -15.62
C SER A 186 10.12 -12.74 -17.10
N GLN A 187 10.19 -11.53 -17.63
CA GLN A 187 9.80 -11.18 -18.99
C GLN A 187 10.83 -10.20 -19.63
N PRO A 188 12.11 -10.59 -19.75
CA PRO A 188 13.19 -9.68 -20.11
C PRO A 188 13.01 -9.03 -21.50
N GLN A 189 12.31 -9.69 -22.42
CA GLN A 189 12.03 -9.17 -23.76
C GLN A 189 11.12 -7.93 -23.74
N TYR A 190 10.33 -7.74 -22.69
CA TYR A 190 9.42 -6.60 -22.57
C TYR A 190 10.05 -5.36 -21.90
N GLY A 191 11.32 -5.43 -21.52
CA GLY A 191 12.03 -4.38 -20.79
C GLY A 191 12.00 -4.57 -19.28
N ALA A 192 12.75 -3.73 -18.56
CA ALA A 192 12.92 -3.83 -17.10
C ALA A 192 11.59 -3.67 -16.32
N PHE A 193 10.67 -2.89 -16.85
CA PHE A 193 9.35 -2.60 -16.29
C PHE A 193 8.19 -3.10 -17.16
N CYS A 194 8.43 -3.97 -18.14
CA CYS A 194 7.46 -4.32 -19.18
C CYS A 194 7.00 -3.09 -20.01
N GLU A 195 7.81 -2.09 -20.16
CA GLU A 195 7.48 -0.86 -20.87
C GLU A 195 7.24 -1.06 -22.37
N LYS A 196 7.70 -2.21 -22.92
CA LYS A 196 7.46 -2.57 -24.32
C LYS A 196 6.22 -3.45 -24.52
N PHE A 197 5.74 -4.15 -23.47
CA PHE A 197 4.58 -5.01 -23.59
C PHE A 197 3.35 -4.24 -24.06
N GLY A 198 2.79 -4.63 -25.19
CA GLY A 198 1.55 -4.06 -25.74
C GLY A 198 1.75 -2.74 -26.51
N ASN A 199 3.00 -2.32 -26.81
CA ASN A 199 3.29 -1.07 -27.51
C ASN A 199 3.10 -1.11 -29.04
N GLY A 200 2.82 -2.28 -29.60
CA GLY A 200 2.60 -2.49 -31.04
C GLY A 200 3.85 -2.82 -31.85
N GLU A 201 5.05 -2.82 -31.23
CA GLU A 201 6.27 -3.27 -31.88
C GLU A 201 6.24 -4.79 -32.14
N SER A 202 7.09 -5.25 -33.07
CA SER A 202 7.16 -6.69 -33.42
C SER A 202 7.45 -7.57 -32.20
N GLY A 203 6.57 -8.52 -31.92
CA GLY A 203 6.67 -9.42 -30.78
C GLY A 203 6.17 -8.87 -29.43
N MET A 204 5.83 -7.57 -29.35
CA MET A 204 5.42 -6.93 -28.11
C MET A 204 3.91 -7.01 -27.83
N GLY A 205 3.10 -7.41 -28.82
CA GLY A 205 1.64 -7.34 -28.76
C GLY A 205 1.12 -5.92 -28.88
N TRP A 206 -0.19 -5.76 -28.76
CA TRP A 206 -0.84 -4.46 -28.88
C TRP A 206 -1.98 -4.32 -27.85
N ILE A 207 -1.96 -3.21 -27.11
CA ILE A 207 -3.03 -2.82 -26.20
C ILE A 207 -3.79 -1.67 -26.86
N PRO A 208 -5.03 -1.87 -27.34
CA PRO A 208 -5.75 -0.89 -28.18
C PRO A 208 -5.96 0.48 -27.52
N ASP A 209 -6.22 0.51 -26.23
CA ASP A 209 -6.50 1.75 -25.49
C ASP A 209 -5.24 2.45 -24.94
N TRP A 210 -4.05 1.84 -25.09
CA TRP A 210 -2.81 2.44 -24.64
C TRP A 210 -2.09 3.21 -25.74
N LYS A 211 -1.70 4.44 -25.43
CA LYS A 211 -0.82 5.28 -26.25
C LYS A 211 0.53 5.37 -25.55
N PRO A 212 1.53 4.58 -25.96
CA PRO A 212 2.86 4.61 -25.35
C PRO A 212 3.48 5.99 -25.39
N GLN A 213 4.02 6.45 -24.28
CA GLN A 213 4.80 7.67 -24.17
C GLN A 213 6.16 7.32 -23.58
N PRO A 214 7.21 7.21 -24.41
CA PRO A 214 8.57 7.02 -23.93
C PRO A 214 9.13 8.31 -23.33
N TYR A 215 10.00 8.17 -22.33
CA TYR A 215 10.66 9.29 -21.67
C TYR A 215 12.17 9.24 -21.91
N SER A 216 12.79 10.42 -22.07
CA SER A 216 14.24 10.53 -22.15
C SER A 216 14.86 10.40 -20.75
N PRO A 217 15.90 9.56 -20.56
CA PRO A 217 16.62 9.44 -19.30
C PRO A 217 17.17 10.78 -18.78
N GLU A 218 17.48 11.72 -19.66
CA GLU A 218 18.03 13.04 -19.31
C GLU A 218 16.99 13.94 -18.65
N HIS A 219 15.70 13.71 -18.92
CA HIS A 219 14.61 14.57 -18.46
C HIS A 219 13.83 14.01 -17.27
N VAL A 220 14.16 12.82 -16.76
CA VAL A 220 13.50 12.28 -15.57
C VAL A 220 13.94 13.04 -14.33
N GLN A 221 13.00 13.19 -13.39
CA GLN A 221 13.26 13.75 -12.08
C GLN A 221 13.59 12.62 -11.11
N LEU A 222 14.87 12.50 -10.75
CA LEU A 222 15.32 11.45 -9.82
C LEU A 222 14.85 11.74 -8.40
N PRO A 223 14.24 10.74 -7.71
CA PRO A 223 14.10 10.80 -6.26
C PRO A 223 15.46 10.86 -5.55
N TYR A 224 15.54 11.53 -4.40
CA TYR A 224 16.79 11.74 -3.66
C TYR A 224 17.56 10.45 -3.31
N PHE A 225 16.86 9.34 -3.21
CA PHE A 225 17.41 8.03 -2.83
C PHE A 225 17.85 7.16 -4.03
N VAL A 226 17.65 7.65 -5.25
CA VAL A 226 18.08 6.98 -6.49
C VAL A 226 19.43 7.56 -6.91
N PRO A 227 20.47 6.73 -7.20
CA PRO A 227 21.76 7.24 -7.65
C PRO A 227 21.64 7.97 -9.00
N ASP A 228 22.29 9.12 -9.09
CA ASP A 228 22.28 9.88 -10.36
C ASP A 228 23.31 9.32 -11.35
N THR A 229 22.92 8.25 -12.03
CA THR A 229 23.74 7.59 -13.07
C THR A 229 22.93 7.39 -14.33
N PRO A 230 23.59 7.27 -15.52
CA PRO A 230 22.87 6.98 -16.76
C PRO A 230 22.00 5.73 -16.70
N ALA A 231 22.46 4.68 -16.00
CA ALA A 231 21.70 3.43 -15.83
C ALA A 231 20.43 3.65 -14.99
N ALA A 232 20.53 4.37 -13.87
CA ALA A 232 19.38 4.65 -13.02
C ALA A 232 18.37 5.59 -13.70
N ARG A 233 18.85 6.58 -14.46
CA ARG A 233 17.97 7.46 -15.24
C ARG A 233 17.23 6.72 -16.35
N ALA A 234 17.89 5.80 -17.05
CA ALA A 234 17.25 4.96 -18.08
C ALA A 234 16.23 4.00 -17.45
N ASP A 235 16.54 3.43 -16.30
CA ASP A 235 15.68 2.54 -15.54
C ASP A 235 14.41 3.27 -15.07
N LEU A 236 14.56 4.49 -14.54
CA LEU A 236 13.43 5.34 -14.13
C LEU A 236 12.58 5.81 -15.33
N ALA A 237 13.20 6.11 -16.49
CA ALA A 237 12.48 6.47 -17.71
C ALA A 237 11.59 5.33 -18.22
N ALA A 238 12.06 4.07 -18.10
CA ALA A 238 11.26 2.89 -18.39
C ALA A 238 10.06 2.76 -17.42
N GLN A 239 10.27 3.01 -16.13
CA GLN A 239 9.19 3.05 -15.15
C GLN A 239 8.15 4.14 -15.48
N TYR A 240 8.58 5.35 -15.86
CA TYR A 240 7.65 6.42 -16.24
C TYR A 240 6.72 6.01 -17.39
N THR A 241 7.22 5.25 -18.35
CA THR A 241 6.41 4.73 -19.47
C THR A 241 5.26 3.85 -18.96
N THR A 242 5.51 3.00 -17.95
CA THR A 242 4.49 2.12 -17.37
C THR A 242 3.58 2.82 -16.38
N ILE A 243 4.06 3.83 -15.67
CA ILE A 243 3.20 4.75 -14.91
C ILE A 243 2.20 5.44 -15.85
N GLY A 244 2.63 5.89 -17.02
CA GLY A 244 1.75 6.45 -18.04
C GLY A 244 0.70 5.45 -18.55
N ARG A 245 1.04 4.17 -18.69
CA ARG A 245 0.09 3.10 -19.03
C ARG A 245 -0.94 2.91 -17.93
N MET A 246 -0.51 2.86 -16.68
CA MET A 246 -1.39 2.77 -15.52
C MET A 246 -2.32 3.99 -15.42
N ASP A 247 -1.80 5.21 -15.58
CA ASP A 247 -2.60 6.43 -15.56
C ASP A 247 -3.72 6.41 -16.60
N GLN A 248 -3.40 5.99 -17.85
CA GLN A 248 -4.41 5.80 -18.89
C GLN A 248 -5.43 4.72 -18.50
N GLY A 249 -4.98 3.63 -17.86
CA GLY A 249 -5.86 2.57 -17.32
C GLY A 249 -6.80 3.10 -16.23
N ILE A 250 -6.31 3.93 -15.33
CA ILE A 250 -7.13 4.60 -14.30
C ILE A 250 -8.20 5.47 -14.97
N GLY A 251 -7.84 6.24 -15.99
CA GLY A 251 -8.79 7.03 -16.77
C GLY A 251 -9.91 6.19 -17.37
N LEU A 252 -9.57 5.03 -17.95
CA LEU A 252 -10.56 4.10 -18.50
C LEU A 252 -11.49 3.52 -17.43
N VAL A 253 -10.95 3.15 -16.27
CA VAL A 253 -11.76 2.62 -15.14
C VAL A 253 -12.74 3.67 -14.63
N LEU A 254 -12.28 4.90 -14.44
CA LEU A 254 -13.12 6.02 -13.99
C LEU A 254 -14.19 6.37 -15.02
N GLU A 255 -13.89 6.24 -16.32
CA GLU A 255 -14.88 6.43 -17.39
C GLU A 255 -15.97 5.34 -17.39
N GLU A 256 -15.60 4.07 -17.16
CA GLU A 256 -16.59 3.00 -16.99
C GLU A 256 -17.51 3.26 -15.79
N LEU A 257 -16.95 3.73 -14.66
CA LEU A 257 -17.74 4.10 -13.49
C LEU A 257 -18.70 5.26 -13.78
N ARG A 258 -18.26 6.26 -14.55
CA ARG A 258 -19.08 7.40 -14.96
C ARG A 258 -20.17 6.96 -15.94
N SER A 259 -19.82 6.16 -16.94
CA SER A 259 -20.76 5.64 -17.95
C SER A 259 -21.85 4.76 -17.33
N ALA A 260 -21.54 4.05 -16.22
CA ALA A 260 -22.51 3.31 -15.43
C ALA A 260 -23.39 4.20 -14.53
N GLY A 261 -23.16 5.52 -14.48
CA GLY A 261 -23.90 6.45 -13.62
C GLY A 261 -23.58 6.36 -12.12
N LEU A 262 -22.49 5.65 -11.75
CA LEU A 262 -22.18 5.30 -10.36
C LEU A 262 -21.14 6.23 -9.69
N HIS A 263 -20.58 7.18 -10.43
CA HIS A 263 -19.52 8.06 -9.91
C HIS A 263 -19.98 8.97 -8.73
N ASN A 264 -21.28 9.30 -8.65
CA ASN A 264 -21.83 10.11 -7.57
C ASN A 264 -22.27 9.29 -6.34
N THR A 265 -22.03 7.99 -6.34
CA THR A 265 -22.36 7.07 -5.24
C THR A 265 -21.13 6.23 -4.82
N THR A 266 -19.97 6.50 -5.39
CA THR A 266 -18.77 5.69 -5.19
C THR A 266 -17.66 6.51 -4.52
N LEU A 267 -17.19 6.03 -3.38
CA LEU A 267 -15.92 6.47 -2.77
C LEU A 267 -14.77 5.89 -3.62
N VAL A 268 -13.91 6.76 -4.16
CA VAL A 268 -12.75 6.34 -4.94
C VAL A 268 -11.48 6.60 -4.13
N ILE A 269 -10.66 5.56 -3.98
CA ILE A 269 -9.37 5.62 -3.29
C ILE A 269 -8.29 5.18 -4.27
N TYR A 270 -7.21 5.96 -4.39
CA TYR A 270 -6.01 5.59 -5.12
C TYR A 270 -4.81 5.58 -4.17
N THR A 271 -3.99 4.53 -4.23
CA THR A 271 -2.73 4.41 -3.49
C THR A 271 -1.78 3.43 -4.20
N SER A 272 -0.57 3.24 -3.65
CA SER A 272 0.33 2.14 -3.98
C SER A 272 0.48 1.19 -2.80
N ASP A 273 0.95 -0.02 -3.03
CA ASP A 273 1.16 -1.00 -1.97
C ASP A 273 2.48 -0.78 -1.21
N ASN A 274 3.55 -0.36 -1.88
CA ASN A 274 4.84 -0.05 -1.27
C ASN A 274 5.67 0.86 -2.19
N GLY A 275 6.79 1.36 -1.66
CA GLY A 275 7.69 2.26 -2.38
C GLY A 275 8.29 1.65 -3.64
N ILE A 276 8.82 2.51 -4.51
CA ILE A 276 9.37 2.13 -5.82
C ILE A 276 10.56 1.14 -5.68
N PRO A 277 10.78 0.27 -6.68
CA PRO A 277 11.79 -0.80 -6.62
C PRO A 277 13.20 -0.27 -7.00
N PHE A 278 13.68 0.71 -6.24
CA PHE A 278 14.97 1.37 -6.34
C PHE A 278 15.71 1.33 -5.01
N PRO A 279 17.03 1.65 -4.96
CA PRO A 279 17.79 1.63 -3.70
C PRO A 279 17.09 2.39 -2.58
N SER A 280 17.02 1.80 -1.39
CA SER A 280 16.30 2.32 -0.21
C SER A 280 14.76 2.43 -0.34
N GLY A 281 14.19 2.09 -1.48
CA GLY A 281 12.75 2.01 -1.71
C GLY A 281 12.13 0.71 -1.19
N ARG A 282 11.44 -0.05 -2.06
CA ARG A 282 10.82 -1.34 -1.70
C ARG A 282 11.74 -2.21 -0.83
N THR A 283 11.17 -2.95 0.11
CA THR A 283 11.81 -3.78 1.16
C THR A 283 12.43 -3.02 2.33
N ASN A 284 12.44 -1.68 2.31
CA ASN A 284 13.02 -0.84 3.35
C ASN A 284 11.97 -0.10 4.16
N LEU A 285 12.25 0.18 5.44
CA LEU A 285 11.39 0.99 6.30
C LEU A 285 11.83 2.47 6.40
N TYR A 286 12.68 2.92 5.49
CA TYR A 286 12.93 4.34 5.27
C TYR A 286 11.70 5.04 4.68
N TRP A 287 11.68 6.35 4.67
CA TRP A 287 10.61 7.12 4.01
C TRP A 287 10.37 6.65 2.58
N SER A 288 11.44 6.46 1.82
CA SER A 288 11.40 6.01 0.43
C SER A 288 10.78 4.63 0.19
N GLY A 289 10.72 3.79 1.21
CA GLY A 289 10.10 2.47 1.12
C GLY A 289 8.68 2.41 1.66
N THR A 290 8.28 3.38 2.49
CA THR A 290 7.01 3.34 3.21
C THR A 290 6.06 4.48 2.87
N ALA A 291 6.54 5.63 2.40
CA ALA A 291 5.68 6.73 2.00
C ALA A 291 5.03 6.43 0.64
N GLU A 292 3.69 6.58 0.58
CA GLU A 292 2.87 6.21 -0.56
C GLU A 292 1.97 7.37 -1.01
N PRO A 293 1.66 7.47 -2.31
CA PRO A 293 0.59 8.34 -2.76
C PRO A 293 -0.74 7.89 -2.18
N LEU A 294 -1.59 8.82 -1.77
CA LEU A 294 -2.95 8.53 -1.33
C LEU A 294 -3.90 9.65 -1.73
N LEU A 295 -4.90 9.31 -2.53
CA LEU A 295 -6.00 10.18 -2.93
C LEU A 295 -7.30 9.56 -2.43
N VAL A 296 -8.16 10.37 -1.79
CA VAL A 296 -9.50 9.93 -1.35
C VAL A 296 -10.54 10.89 -1.90
N SER A 297 -11.36 10.39 -2.81
CA SER A 297 -12.46 11.14 -3.47
C SER A 297 -13.80 10.63 -2.99
N SER A 298 -14.48 11.41 -2.17
CA SER A 298 -15.83 11.10 -1.68
C SER A 298 -16.86 11.99 -2.36
N PRO A 299 -17.96 11.44 -2.90
CA PRO A 299 -19.06 12.26 -3.41
C PRO A 299 -19.94 12.86 -2.31
N GLU A 300 -19.82 12.40 -1.07
CA GLU A 300 -20.58 12.90 0.08
C GLU A 300 -19.80 13.94 0.88
N HIS A 301 -18.45 14.01 0.73
CA HIS A 301 -17.57 14.93 1.43
C HIS A 301 -16.69 15.64 0.39
N THR A 302 -17.19 16.77 -0.11
CA THR A 302 -16.55 17.51 -1.22
C THR A 302 -15.83 18.77 -0.75
N GLU A 303 -15.88 19.07 0.54
CA GLU A 303 -15.41 20.32 1.15
C GLU A 303 -13.91 20.54 0.94
N ARG A 304 -13.17 19.43 0.85
CA ARG A 304 -11.72 19.46 0.70
C ARG A 304 -11.20 18.89 -0.62
N TRP A 305 -12.05 18.83 -1.63
CA TRP A 305 -11.61 18.45 -2.98
C TRP A 305 -10.50 19.37 -3.49
N GLY A 306 -9.48 18.80 -4.09
CA GLY A 306 -8.31 19.51 -4.62
C GLY A 306 -7.37 20.07 -3.55
N GLN A 307 -7.63 19.78 -2.27
CA GLN A 307 -6.75 20.20 -1.18
C GLN A 307 -5.74 19.13 -0.81
N VAL A 308 -4.68 19.56 -0.14
CA VAL A 308 -3.62 18.70 0.38
C VAL A 308 -3.71 18.64 1.91
N SER A 309 -3.74 17.43 2.48
CA SER A 309 -3.68 17.19 3.92
C SER A 309 -2.24 16.95 4.37
N GLN A 310 -1.87 17.51 5.51
CA GLN A 310 -0.61 17.23 6.21
C GLN A 310 -0.78 16.13 7.26
N ALA A 311 -2.02 15.70 7.54
CA ALA A 311 -2.30 14.62 8.46
C ALA A 311 -1.64 13.31 8.00
N TYR A 312 -1.12 12.55 8.95
CA TYR A 312 -0.51 11.25 8.68
C TYR A 312 -1.59 10.18 8.52
N ALA A 313 -1.55 9.48 7.41
CA ALA A 313 -2.39 8.34 7.12
C ALA A 313 -1.55 7.05 7.02
N SER A 314 -2.08 5.96 7.49
CA SER A 314 -1.53 4.63 7.27
C SER A 314 -2.41 3.86 6.28
N LEU A 315 -1.84 2.98 5.47
CA LEU A 315 -2.65 2.07 4.66
C LEU A 315 -3.46 1.08 5.53
N LEU A 316 -3.13 0.95 6.82
CA LEU A 316 -3.99 0.28 7.82
C LEU A 316 -5.33 1.01 8.04
N ASP A 317 -5.40 2.28 7.68
CA ASP A 317 -6.61 3.11 7.82
C ASP A 317 -7.66 2.80 6.73
N LEU A 318 -7.26 2.13 5.62
CA LEU A 318 -8.18 1.87 4.50
C LEU A 318 -9.31 0.92 4.87
N THR A 319 -9.04 -0.18 5.58
CA THR A 319 -10.09 -1.09 6.07
C THR A 319 -11.10 -0.38 6.98
N PRO A 320 -10.72 0.33 8.07
CA PRO A 320 -11.69 1.06 8.88
C PRO A 320 -12.41 2.18 8.12
N THR A 321 -11.76 2.83 7.15
CA THR A 321 -12.41 3.85 6.30
C THR A 321 -13.52 3.25 5.44
N ILE A 322 -13.28 2.11 4.81
CA ILE A 322 -14.25 1.43 3.94
C ILE A 322 -15.40 0.86 4.76
N LEU A 323 -15.12 0.28 5.92
CA LEU A 323 -16.16 -0.19 6.84
C LEU A 323 -17.03 0.96 7.36
N ASP A 324 -16.43 2.09 7.73
CA ASP A 324 -17.14 3.31 8.15
C ASP A 324 -18.01 3.87 7.01
N TRP A 325 -17.48 3.90 5.77
CA TRP A 325 -18.26 4.31 4.59
C TRP A 325 -19.53 3.49 4.40
N PHE A 326 -19.48 2.18 4.64
CA PHE A 326 -20.63 1.29 4.56
C PHE A 326 -21.44 1.20 5.87
N ALA A 327 -21.01 1.88 6.95
CA ALA A 327 -21.58 1.80 8.30
C ALA A 327 -21.58 0.36 8.85
N ILE A 328 -20.51 -0.40 8.61
CA ILE A 328 -20.31 -1.78 9.07
C ILE A 328 -19.37 -1.76 10.29
N PRO A 329 -19.83 -2.25 11.46
CA PRO A 329 -18.97 -2.33 12.64
C PRO A 329 -17.88 -3.40 12.47
N TYR A 330 -16.68 -3.12 13.01
CA TYR A 330 -15.62 -4.14 13.06
C TYR A 330 -15.99 -5.24 14.07
N PRO A 331 -15.87 -6.53 13.74
CA PRO A 331 -16.28 -7.61 14.61
C PRO A 331 -15.33 -7.80 15.80
N SER A 332 -15.86 -8.34 16.89
CA SER A 332 -15.05 -8.80 18.01
C SER A 332 -14.63 -10.24 17.78
N TYR A 333 -13.34 -10.50 17.62
CA TYR A 333 -12.78 -11.85 17.45
C TYR A 333 -11.33 -11.93 17.94
N SER A 334 -10.79 -13.14 18.06
CA SER A 334 -9.40 -13.42 18.43
C SER A 334 -8.75 -14.30 17.37
N ILE A 335 -7.52 -13.99 16.99
CA ILE A 335 -6.71 -14.85 16.10
C ILE A 335 -6.10 -15.99 16.93
N PHE A 336 -5.45 -15.63 18.03
CA PHE A 336 -4.86 -16.58 18.99
C PHE A 336 -5.30 -16.27 20.42
N GLY A 337 -5.41 -17.31 21.23
CA GLY A 337 -5.75 -17.17 22.66
C GLY A 337 -7.07 -16.42 22.90
N THR A 338 -7.08 -15.54 23.89
CA THR A 338 -8.26 -14.79 24.34
C THR A 338 -8.22 -13.30 24.02
N LYS A 339 -7.08 -12.78 23.54
CA LYS A 339 -6.94 -11.35 23.27
C LYS A 339 -7.71 -10.98 22.01
N THR A 340 -8.65 -10.07 22.17
CA THR A 340 -9.48 -9.55 21.07
C THR A 340 -8.64 -8.69 20.14
N VAL A 341 -8.80 -8.90 18.83
CA VAL A 341 -8.18 -8.09 17.78
C VAL A 341 -8.75 -6.67 17.82
N GLN A 342 -7.87 -5.69 17.77
CA GLN A 342 -8.22 -4.27 17.67
C GLN A 342 -7.54 -3.66 16.44
N LEU A 343 -8.28 -2.87 15.68
CA LEU A 343 -7.68 -2.05 14.63
C LEU A 343 -6.84 -0.93 15.27
N THR A 344 -5.62 -0.75 14.80
CA THR A 344 -4.79 0.41 15.17
C THR A 344 -4.95 1.55 14.17
N GLY A 345 -5.45 1.25 12.97
CA GLY A 345 -5.89 2.25 11.98
C GLY A 345 -7.21 2.91 12.37
N LYS A 346 -7.53 3.99 11.69
CA LYS A 346 -8.70 4.84 11.92
C LYS A 346 -9.38 5.18 10.59
N SER A 347 -10.66 5.54 10.63
CA SER A 347 -11.34 6.07 9.44
C SER A 347 -10.72 7.38 8.97
N LEU A 348 -10.48 7.51 7.67
CA LEU A 348 -10.02 8.74 7.03
C LEU A 348 -11.17 9.69 6.69
N LEU A 349 -12.44 9.28 6.82
CA LEU A 349 -13.59 10.13 6.47
C LEU A 349 -13.62 11.47 7.20
N PRO A 350 -13.25 11.58 8.50
CA PRO A 350 -13.14 12.88 9.18
C PRO A 350 -12.16 13.84 8.51
N ALA A 351 -11.08 13.33 7.91
CA ALA A 351 -10.10 14.16 7.22
C ALA A 351 -10.65 14.81 5.94
N LEU A 352 -11.70 14.23 5.35
CA LEU A 352 -12.37 14.79 4.17
C LEU A 352 -13.18 16.05 4.50
N VAL A 353 -13.47 16.29 5.77
CA VAL A 353 -14.23 17.46 6.26
C VAL A 353 -13.30 18.51 6.85
N SER A 354 -12.32 18.11 7.66
CA SER A 354 -11.38 19.03 8.34
C SER A 354 -10.00 18.42 8.49
N GLU A 355 -8.96 19.28 8.57
CA GLU A 355 -7.60 18.81 8.84
C GLU A 355 -7.53 18.12 10.20
N GLN A 356 -6.84 16.98 10.24
CA GLN A 356 -6.75 16.15 11.44
C GLN A 356 -5.38 16.25 12.09
N PRO A 357 -5.26 16.15 13.43
CA PRO A 357 -4.00 16.27 14.15
C PRO A 357 -3.20 14.94 14.18
N TRP A 358 -3.31 14.14 13.16
CA TRP A 358 -2.65 12.84 13.11
C TRP A 358 -1.19 12.99 12.68
N ILE A 359 -0.28 12.52 13.50
CA ILE A 359 1.16 12.76 13.34
C ILE A 359 1.99 11.49 13.55
N THR A 360 1.35 10.31 13.71
CA THR A 360 2.07 9.07 14.04
C THR A 360 1.57 7.92 13.18
N VAL A 361 2.52 7.16 12.63
CA VAL A 361 2.26 5.88 11.94
C VAL A 361 3.36 4.87 12.31
N PHE A 362 3.03 3.58 12.18
CA PHE A 362 3.92 2.48 12.50
C PHE A 362 4.10 1.57 11.28
N SER A 363 5.27 0.93 11.20
CA SER A 363 5.57 -0.06 10.17
C SER A 363 6.32 -1.24 10.75
N SER A 364 6.08 -2.42 10.16
CA SER A 364 6.80 -3.65 10.51
C SER A 364 7.08 -4.47 9.27
N GLN A 365 8.25 -5.05 9.19
CA GLN A 365 8.65 -5.98 8.14
C GLN A 365 9.36 -7.16 8.74
N SER A 366 9.18 -8.37 8.20
CA SER A 366 9.87 -9.56 8.66
C SER A 366 10.59 -10.26 7.52
N HIS A 367 9.91 -10.51 6.42
CA HIS A 367 10.43 -11.06 5.18
C HIS A 367 10.00 -10.22 3.99
N HIS A 368 10.62 -10.46 2.85
CA HIS A 368 10.09 -10.21 1.52
C HIS A 368 10.00 -11.55 0.79
N GLU A 369 11.05 -12.01 0.16
CA GLU A 369 11.19 -13.40 -0.28
C GLU A 369 11.42 -14.34 0.92
N VAL A 370 11.17 -15.64 0.77
CA VAL A 370 11.35 -16.62 1.85
C VAL A 370 12.78 -16.63 2.43
N THR A 371 13.76 -16.32 1.60
CA THR A 371 15.19 -16.23 2.01
C THR A 371 15.57 -14.88 2.61
N MET A 372 14.70 -13.86 2.50
CA MET A 372 15.00 -12.50 2.93
C MET A 372 14.46 -12.23 4.34
N TYR A 373 14.97 -12.96 5.34
CA TYR A 373 14.65 -12.70 6.74
C TYR A 373 15.48 -11.53 7.27
N TYR A 374 14.84 -10.37 7.43
CA TYR A 374 15.44 -9.21 8.09
C TYR A 374 14.36 -8.40 8.81
N PRO A 375 13.97 -8.82 10.02
CA PRO A 375 12.89 -8.16 10.73
C PRO A 375 13.26 -6.77 11.19
N MET A 376 12.35 -5.83 10.91
CA MET A 376 12.45 -4.42 11.27
C MET A 376 11.14 -3.93 11.85
N ARG A 377 11.20 -2.96 12.75
CA ARG A 377 10.03 -2.21 13.26
C ARG A 377 10.32 -0.72 13.19
N ALA A 378 9.33 0.07 12.84
CA ALA A 378 9.53 1.50 12.70
C ALA A 378 8.33 2.30 13.21
N ILE A 379 8.63 3.51 13.66
CA ILE A 379 7.66 4.56 13.97
C ILE A 379 8.07 5.84 13.25
N GLN A 380 7.11 6.48 12.59
CA GLN A 380 7.20 7.86 12.15
C GLN A 380 6.32 8.71 13.05
N HIS A 381 6.90 9.64 13.77
CA HIS A 381 6.18 10.57 14.66
C HIS A 381 6.63 12.00 14.38
N GLN A 382 5.72 12.84 13.92
CA GLN A 382 6.07 14.18 13.42
C GLN A 382 7.20 14.06 12.37
N HIS A 383 8.28 14.81 12.53
CA HIS A 383 9.44 14.79 11.63
C HIS A 383 10.48 13.72 11.99
N PHE A 384 10.30 12.98 13.09
CA PHE A 384 11.22 11.92 13.49
C PHE A 384 10.80 10.55 12.97
N ARG A 385 11.78 9.80 12.46
CA ARG A 385 11.66 8.38 12.11
C ARG A 385 12.64 7.57 12.96
N LEU A 386 12.12 6.55 13.62
CA LEU A 386 12.94 5.55 14.33
C LEU A 386 12.73 4.18 13.69
N ILE A 387 13.84 3.51 13.36
CA ILE A 387 13.84 2.13 12.83
C ILE A 387 14.62 1.25 13.82
N HIS A 388 14.04 0.12 14.22
CA HIS A 388 14.69 -0.94 14.98
C HIS A 388 14.98 -2.11 14.06
N ASN A 389 16.25 -2.33 13.76
CA ASN A 389 16.75 -3.45 12.96
C ASN A 389 17.02 -4.63 13.91
N LEU A 390 16.13 -5.63 13.90
CA LEU A 390 16.23 -6.76 14.86
C LEU A 390 17.34 -7.76 14.45
N HIS A 391 17.72 -7.79 13.18
CA HIS A 391 18.76 -8.69 12.64
C HIS A 391 20.03 -7.93 12.22
N PHE A 392 20.33 -6.83 12.86
CA PHE A 392 21.39 -5.87 12.51
C PHE A 392 22.82 -6.48 12.42
N ARG A 393 23.05 -7.67 12.97
CA ARG A 393 24.36 -8.35 12.92
C ARG A 393 24.62 -9.05 11.60
N THR A 394 23.65 -9.16 10.71
CA THR A 394 23.76 -9.75 9.37
C THR A 394 23.53 -8.71 8.30
N PRO A 395 24.06 -8.90 7.08
CA PRO A 395 23.81 -7.99 5.99
C PRO A 395 22.33 -7.99 5.60
N PHE A 396 21.82 -6.83 5.22
CA PHE A 396 20.48 -6.67 4.65
C PHE A 396 20.38 -7.39 3.30
N PRO A 397 19.42 -8.28 3.10
CA PRO A 397 19.29 -9.04 1.86
C PRO A 397 18.75 -8.19 0.70
N ILE A 398 19.03 -8.59 -0.54
CA ILE A 398 18.58 -7.95 -1.77
C ILE A 398 17.58 -8.86 -2.47
N ASP A 399 16.43 -8.32 -2.87
CA ASP A 399 15.44 -9.06 -3.66
C ASP A 399 15.88 -9.28 -5.12
N GLN A 400 15.30 -10.31 -5.76
CA GLN A 400 15.71 -10.72 -7.12
C GLN A 400 15.47 -9.62 -8.16
N ASP A 401 14.32 -8.95 -8.11
CA ASP A 401 13.97 -7.89 -9.07
C ASP A 401 14.97 -6.74 -9.01
N PHE A 402 15.33 -6.35 -7.80
CA PHE A 402 16.27 -5.27 -7.59
C PHE A 402 17.70 -5.69 -7.95
N TYR A 403 18.11 -6.92 -7.60
CA TYR A 403 19.46 -7.42 -7.91
C TYR A 403 19.76 -7.36 -9.41
N VAL A 404 18.83 -7.80 -10.27
CA VAL A 404 19.03 -7.80 -11.73
C VAL A 404 18.78 -6.45 -12.39
N SER A 405 18.32 -5.45 -11.64
CA SER A 405 18.02 -4.13 -12.20
C SER A 405 19.26 -3.44 -12.74
N PRO A 406 19.15 -2.68 -13.85
CA PRO A 406 20.25 -1.87 -14.36
C PRO A 406 20.84 -0.93 -13.31
N THR A 407 19.98 -0.33 -12.49
CA THR A 407 20.37 0.56 -11.39
C THR A 407 21.27 -0.12 -10.38
N PHE A 408 20.89 -1.30 -9.87
CA PHE A 408 21.69 -2.00 -8.86
C PHE A 408 22.99 -2.56 -9.44
N GLN A 409 22.95 -3.12 -10.66
CA GLN A 409 24.14 -3.65 -11.32
C GLN A 409 25.19 -2.57 -11.59
N ASP A 410 24.75 -1.37 -12.02
CA ASP A 410 25.65 -0.22 -12.18
C ASP A 410 26.24 0.23 -10.83
N LEU A 411 25.41 0.35 -9.80
CA LEU A 411 25.82 0.71 -8.44
C LEU A 411 26.88 -0.27 -7.89
N LEU A 412 26.67 -1.57 -8.09
CA LEU A 412 27.60 -2.63 -7.69
C LEU A 412 28.92 -2.55 -8.44
N ASN A 413 28.88 -2.36 -9.77
CA ASN A 413 30.06 -2.26 -10.62
C ASN A 413 30.89 -1.01 -10.30
N ARG A 414 30.26 0.15 -10.11
CA ARG A 414 30.91 1.38 -9.68
C ARG A 414 31.59 1.23 -8.32
N THR A 415 30.90 0.61 -7.37
CA THR A 415 31.46 0.34 -6.03
C THR A 415 32.70 -0.55 -6.10
N ARG A 416 32.66 -1.65 -6.87
CA ARG A 416 33.79 -2.56 -7.10
C ARG A 416 34.96 -1.87 -7.77
N ALA A 417 34.68 -1.01 -8.75
CA ALA A 417 35.66 -0.23 -9.48
C ALA A 417 36.14 1.03 -8.73
N ARG A 418 35.63 1.29 -7.51
CA ARG A 418 35.88 2.51 -6.72
C ARG A 418 35.56 3.80 -7.48
N GLN A 419 34.57 3.75 -8.35
CA GLN A 419 34.05 4.93 -9.06
C GLN A 419 32.96 5.63 -8.24
N PRO A 420 32.70 6.93 -8.47
CA PRO A 420 31.60 7.64 -7.83
C PRO A 420 30.26 6.98 -8.13
N THR A 421 29.49 6.70 -7.09
CA THR A 421 28.15 6.09 -7.20
C THR A 421 27.03 7.13 -7.36
N HIS A 422 27.30 8.39 -7.02
CA HIS A 422 26.32 9.48 -6.99
C HIS A 422 25.05 9.12 -6.21
N TRP A 423 25.20 8.34 -5.15
CA TRP A 423 24.15 7.90 -4.27
C TRP A 423 24.37 8.47 -2.86
N ASN A 424 23.29 8.70 -2.11
CA ASN A 424 23.33 9.26 -0.75
C ASN A 424 23.81 8.27 0.33
N LYS A 425 24.00 7.00 -0.01
CA LYS A 425 24.55 5.93 0.85
C LYS A 425 25.65 5.18 0.11
N THR A 426 26.47 4.45 0.85
CA THR A 426 27.34 3.42 0.30
C THR A 426 26.66 2.06 0.35
N LEU A 427 27.08 1.10 -0.49
CA LEU A 427 26.61 -0.29 -0.39
C LEU A 427 26.89 -0.89 0.98
N HIS A 428 28.01 -0.55 1.62
CA HIS A 428 28.32 -0.99 2.97
C HIS A 428 27.28 -0.52 3.97
N GLN A 429 26.90 0.76 3.96
CA GLN A 429 25.84 1.31 4.81
C GLN A 429 24.46 0.71 4.51
N TYR A 430 24.20 0.34 3.27
CA TYR A 430 22.97 -0.32 2.86
C TYR A 430 22.85 -1.75 3.39
N TYR A 431 23.96 -2.51 3.36
CA TYR A 431 23.99 -3.89 3.85
C TYR A 431 24.11 -3.97 5.37
N TYR A 432 24.96 -3.15 5.99
CA TYR A 432 25.28 -3.24 7.42
C TYR A 432 24.67 -2.03 8.13
N ARG A 433 23.59 -2.27 8.84
CA ARG A 433 22.78 -1.24 9.49
C ARG A 433 22.98 -1.26 10.99
N ASP A 434 22.88 -0.09 11.62
CA ASP A 434 22.85 0.01 13.08
C ASP A 434 21.57 -0.62 13.62
N ARG A 435 21.62 -1.11 14.85
CA ARG A 435 20.45 -1.65 15.55
C ARG A 435 19.30 -0.63 15.59
N TRP A 436 19.62 0.61 15.89
CA TRP A 436 18.70 1.73 15.92
C TRP A 436 19.13 2.78 14.91
N GLU A 437 18.22 3.21 14.09
CA GLU A 437 18.40 4.31 13.16
C GLU A 437 17.35 5.37 13.49
N LEU A 438 17.80 6.55 13.91
CA LEU A 438 16.95 7.73 14.20
C LEU A 438 17.26 8.83 13.20
N PHE A 439 16.23 9.34 12.53
CA PHE A 439 16.35 10.44 11.57
C PHE A 439 15.42 11.57 11.94
N ASP A 440 15.93 12.81 11.83
CA ASP A 440 15.15 14.04 11.87
C ASP A 440 14.95 14.57 10.45
N ARG A 441 13.79 14.31 9.88
CA ARG A 441 13.49 14.68 8.50
C ARG A 441 13.27 16.19 8.28
N SER A 442 13.15 16.98 9.35
CA SER A 442 13.10 18.44 9.23
C SER A 442 14.44 19.03 8.84
N SER A 443 15.54 18.42 9.32
CA SER A 443 16.92 18.83 9.04
C SER A 443 17.63 17.94 8.02
N ASP A 444 17.23 16.66 7.93
CA ASP A 444 17.77 15.66 7.01
C ASP A 444 16.63 14.90 6.29
N PRO A 445 15.98 15.49 5.29
CA PRO A 445 14.90 14.85 4.56
C PRO A 445 15.32 13.60 3.77
N THR A 446 16.62 13.37 3.62
CA THR A 446 17.21 12.25 2.88
C THR A 446 17.54 11.03 3.74
N GLU A 447 17.36 11.14 5.08
CA GLU A 447 17.65 10.06 6.04
C GLU A 447 19.08 9.51 5.89
N SER A 448 20.05 10.42 5.77
CA SER A 448 21.46 10.09 5.55
C SER A 448 22.28 10.05 6.84
N ARG A 449 21.84 10.76 7.89
CA ARG A 449 22.53 10.88 9.19
C ARG A 449 21.76 10.18 10.29
N ASN A 450 22.29 9.05 10.79
CA ASN A 450 21.73 8.38 11.96
C ASN A 450 22.05 9.16 13.26
N LEU A 451 21.00 9.55 13.98
CA LEU A 451 21.08 10.33 15.23
C LEU A 451 20.93 9.46 16.49
N ALA A 452 20.81 8.13 16.36
CA ALA A 452 20.51 7.25 17.50
C ALA A 452 21.61 7.23 18.59
N SER A 453 22.84 7.59 18.24
CA SER A 453 23.97 7.72 19.19
C SER A 453 24.24 9.15 19.65
N ASP A 454 23.51 10.13 19.14
CA ASP A 454 23.68 11.54 19.50
C ASP A 454 22.91 11.84 20.80
N SER A 455 23.63 12.23 21.85
CA SER A 455 23.06 12.51 23.18
C SER A 455 22.02 13.62 23.18
N GLN A 456 22.05 14.53 22.22
CA GLN A 456 21.04 15.60 22.09
C GLN A 456 19.65 15.04 21.73
N TYR A 457 19.57 13.87 21.16
CA TYR A 457 18.32 13.21 20.77
C TYR A 457 17.92 12.05 21.70
N ALA A 458 18.61 11.84 22.83
CA ALA A 458 18.38 10.72 23.74
C ALA A 458 16.93 10.66 24.25
N GLU A 459 16.34 11.80 24.63
CA GLU A 459 14.95 11.86 25.11
C GLU A 459 13.96 11.48 24.00
N VAL A 460 14.17 11.98 22.79
CA VAL A 460 13.35 11.65 21.61
C VAL A 460 13.46 10.15 21.28
N LEU A 461 14.67 9.62 21.32
CA LEU A 461 14.95 8.21 21.07
C LEU A 461 14.17 7.30 22.05
N GLU A 462 14.24 7.59 23.35
CA GLU A 462 13.56 6.79 24.37
C GLU A 462 12.02 6.93 24.28
N LEU A 463 11.51 8.13 23.99
CA LEU A 463 10.08 8.33 23.74
C LEU A 463 9.58 7.46 22.56
N LEU A 464 10.29 7.50 21.44
CA LEU A 464 9.89 6.74 20.24
C LEU A 464 10.03 5.22 20.44
N LYS A 465 11.06 4.78 21.17
CA LYS A 465 11.19 3.36 21.57
C LYS A 465 9.99 2.91 22.42
N ALA A 466 9.59 3.71 23.40
CA ALA A 466 8.44 3.40 24.24
C ALA A 466 7.13 3.30 23.44
N HIS A 467 6.89 4.23 22.51
CA HIS A 467 5.72 4.20 21.65
C HIS A 467 5.73 2.97 20.70
N LEU A 468 6.90 2.67 20.11
CA LEU A 468 7.05 1.52 19.22
C LEU A 468 6.82 0.20 19.97
N LEU A 469 7.42 0.05 21.16
CA LEU A 469 7.26 -1.13 22.01
C LEU A 469 5.79 -1.31 22.44
N LYS A 470 5.11 -0.21 22.82
CA LYS A 470 3.69 -0.25 23.14
C LYS A 470 2.86 -0.77 21.96
N TRP A 471 3.10 -0.26 20.76
CA TRP A 471 2.39 -0.71 19.55
C TRP A 471 2.63 -2.21 19.27
N GLN A 472 3.87 -2.70 19.45
CA GLN A 472 4.20 -4.12 19.30
C GLN A 472 3.38 -4.98 20.29
N TRP A 473 3.29 -4.58 21.58
CA TRP A 473 2.46 -5.27 22.57
C TRP A 473 0.97 -5.21 22.22
N ASP A 474 0.47 -4.05 21.82
CA ASP A 474 -0.94 -3.86 21.47
C ASP A 474 -1.35 -4.76 20.29
N THR A 475 -0.45 -4.99 19.34
CA THR A 475 -0.68 -5.76 18.11
C THR A 475 -0.19 -7.21 18.15
N ASN A 476 0.17 -7.73 19.33
CA ASN A 476 0.67 -9.10 19.53
C ASN A 476 1.87 -9.45 18.62
N ASP A 477 2.87 -8.57 18.56
CA ASP A 477 4.06 -8.78 17.74
C ASP A 477 4.93 -9.91 18.32
N PRO A 478 5.12 -11.06 17.64
CA PRO A 478 5.95 -12.14 18.15
C PRO A 478 7.43 -11.78 18.27
N TRP A 479 7.88 -10.71 17.61
CA TRP A 479 9.26 -10.20 17.72
C TRP A 479 9.45 -9.14 18.82
N VAL A 480 8.47 -8.91 19.69
CA VAL A 480 8.48 -7.83 20.68
C VAL A 480 9.68 -7.92 21.65
N CYS A 481 10.20 -9.11 21.92
CA CYS A 481 11.36 -9.33 22.79
C CYS A 481 12.70 -9.41 22.02
N ALA A 482 12.65 -9.49 20.69
CA ALA A 482 13.87 -9.61 19.87
C ALA A 482 14.61 -8.25 19.78
N PRO A 483 15.95 -8.26 19.65
CA PRO A 483 16.85 -9.41 19.57
C PRO A 483 17.35 -9.92 20.93
N ASP A 484 16.97 -9.31 22.04
CA ASP A 484 17.60 -9.51 23.35
C ASP A 484 16.95 -10.62 24.18
N GLY A 485 15.79 -11.10 23.76
CA GLY A 485 15.02 -12.04 24.58
C GLY A 485 14.09 -12.95 23.78
N VAL A 486 13.53 -13.90 24.50
CA VAL A 486 12.48 -14.82 24.05
C VAL A 486 11.16 -14.41 24.67
N LEU A 487 10.08 -14.39 23.86
CA LEU A 487 8.73 -14.18 24.36
C LEU A 487 8.20 -15.47 24.99
N GLU A 488 7.91 -15.40 26.29
CA GLU A 488 7.27 -16.49 27.05
C GLU A 488 6.03 -15.94 27.76
N GLU A 489 4.87 -16.17 27.18
CA GLU A 489 3.61 -15.58 27.62
C GLU A 489 3.21 -15.96 29.05
N LYS A 490 3.70 -17.10 29.57
CA LYS A 490 3.36 -17.61 30.92
C LYS A 490 4.26 -17.07 32.02
N LEU A 491 5.32 -16.35 31.66
CA LEU A 491 6.26 -15.80 32.64
C LEU A 491 6.06 -14.29 32.86
N SER A 492 6.60 -13.80 33.95
CA SER A 492 6.65 -12.36 34.27
C SER A 492 8.07 -12.00 34.72
N PRO A 493 8.78 -11.13 34.01
CA PRO A 493 8.37 -10.47 32.74
C PRO A 493 8.23 -11.49 31.59
N GLN A 494 7.40 -11.16 30.58
CA GLN A 494 7.18 -12.06 29.43
C GLN A 494 8.41 -12.16 28.51
N CYS A 495 9.25 -11.12 28.44
CA CYS A 495 10.53 -11.18 27.72
C CYS A 495 11.60 -11.78 28.64
N GLN A 496 12.05 -12.98 28.29
CA GLN A 496 13.13 -13.66 29.00
C GLN A 496 14.47 -13.38 28.31
N PRO A 497 15.53 -12.99 29.03
CA PRO A 497 16.81 -12.60 28.44
C PRO A 497 17.51 -13.78 27.77
N LEU A 498 18.19 -13.49 26.65
CA LEU A 498 19.14 -14.41 26.05
C LEU A 498 20.53 -14.20 26.66
N TYR A 499 21.22 -15.29 26.93
CA TYR A 499 22.62 -15.26 27.33
C TYR A 499 23.49 -15.52 26.09
N ASN A 500 23.83 -14.43 25.40
CA ASN A 500 24.61 -14.50 24.14
C ASN A 500 26.13 -14.33 24.36
N GLU A 501 26.57 -14.16 25.58
CA GLU A 501 27.98 -14.09 25.95
C GLU A 501 28.50 -15.51 26.29
N LEU A 502 28.84 -16.24 25.23
CA LEU A 502 29.50 -17.55 25.31
C LEU A 502 30.95 -17.44 24.85
#